data_7f82fb4b49217f11145e1cf30b8edec9
#
_entry.id   7f82fb4b49217f11145e1cf30b8edec9
#
_cell.length_a   1.000
_cell.length_b   1.000
_cell.length_c   1.000
_cell.angle_alpha   90.00
_cell.angle_beta   90.00
_cell.angle_gamma   90.00
#
_symmetry.space_group_name_H-M   'P 1'
#
loop_
_entity.id
_entity.type
_entity.pdbx_description
1 polymer ?
#
loop_
_entity_poly.entity_id
_entity_poly.type
_entity_poly.pdbx_seq_one_letter_code
_entity_poly.pdbx_strand_id
1 'polypeptide(L)'
;AGRLNTEVLDAVEKAIHVGMTTEEIDRIVYEYTVSHDATPACLNFEGFPKSVCTSVNDVICHGIPSSDVVLKNGDIVNVDATTIYKGYVGDASRMFMLGNVPNNRRNLVGITKECLRRGMQNAVGWKNTLGDIGAAIQSFARKHGYSVVREFGGHGVGLSMHEDPFVSHVGKKGTGML
;
A
#
# COMPACT_ATOMS: atom_id res chain seq x y z
N ALA A 1 3.25 -5.49 15.48
CA ALA A 1 2.33 -5.37 14.35
C ALA A 1 3.09 -5.30 13.02
N GLY A 2 3.93 -4.29 12.74
CA GLY A 2 4.56 -4.08 11.43
C GLY A 2 5.33 -5.28 10.87
N ARG A 3 6.11 -6.02 11.69
CA ARG A 3 6.78 -7.24 11.22
C ARG A 3 5.77 -8.31 10.81
N LEU A 4 4.74 -8.56 11.62
CA LEU A 4 3.70 -9.53 11.27
C LEU A 4 2.95 -9.11 10.00
N ASN A 5 2.66 -7.83 9.84
CA ASN A 5 2.04 -7.31 8.61
C ASN A 5 2.91 -7.55 7.36
N THR A 6 4.24 -7.45 7.49
CA THR A 6 5.17 -7.83 6.42
C THR A 6 5.10 -9.33 6.11
N GLU A 7 5.04 -10.18 7.14
CA GLU A 7 4.92 -11.63 6.98
C GLU A 7 3.58 -12.03 6.31
N VAL A 8 2.49 -11.29 6.55
CA VAL A 8 1.21 -11.43 5.82
C VAL A 8 1.42 -11.19 4.32
N LEU A 9 2.09 -10.09 3.95
CA LEU A 9 2.39 -9.79 2.55
C LEU A 9 3.36 -10.81 1.92
N ASP A 10 4.28 -11.39 2.70
CA ASP A 10 5.16 -12.48 2.25
C ASP A 10 4.37 -13.78 2.00
N ALA A 11 3.32 -14.04 2.79
CA ALA A 11 2.42 -15.17 2.55
C ALA A 11 1.65 -14.99 1.23
N VAL A 12 1.15 -13.80 0.97
CA VAL A 12 0.52 -13.47 -0.33
C VAL A 12 1.52 -13.64 -1.48
N GLU A 13 2.76 -13.15 -1.34
CA GLU A 13 3.80 -13.25 -2.38
C GLU A 13 4.10 -14.70 -2.79
N LYS A 14 4.09 -15.61 -1.82
CA LYS A 14 4.33 -17.04 -2.07
C LYS A 14 3.18 -17.73 -2.80
N ALA A 15 1.97 -17.20 -2.67
CA ALA A 15 0.76 -17.84 -3.19
C ALA A 15 0.22 -17.20 -4.48
N ILE A 16 0.42 -15.90 -4.65
CA ILE A 16 -0.21 -15.13 -5.73
C ILE A 16 0.24 -15.61 -7.12
N HIS A 17 -0.74 -15.85 -8.00
CA HIS A 17 -0.49 -16.31 -9.36
C HIS A 17 -1.60 -15.87 -10.33
N VAL A 18 -1.33 -15.98 -11.61
CA VAL A 18 -2.34 -15.79 -12.68
C VAL A 18 -3.44 -16.83 -12.53
N GLY A 19 -4.69 -16.40 -12.56
CA GLY A 19 -5.87 -17.25 -12.36
C GLY A 19 -6.42 -17.23 -10.93
N MET A 20 -5.67 -16.70 -9.95
CA MET A 20 -6.16 -16.49 -8.59
C MET A 20 -7.20 -15.36 -8.58
N THR A 21 -8.23 -15.48 -7.75
CA THR A 21 -9.20 -14.41 -7.49
C THR A 21 -8.67 -13.47 -6.39
N THR A 22 -9.15 -12.24 -6.36
CA THR A 22 -8.82 -11.34 -5.25
C THR A 22 -9.47 -11.77 -3.93
N GLU A 23 -10.56 -12.53 -3.96
CA GLU A 23 -11.15 -13.20 -2.80
C GLU A 23 -10.20 -14.23 -2.16
N GLU A 24 -9.45 -14.97 -2.97
CA GLU A 24 -8.45 -15.91 -2.47
C GLU A 24 -7.29 -15.19 -1.78
N ILE A 25 -6.91 -13.99 -2.24
CA ILE A 25 -5.93 -13.14 -1.54
C ILE A 25 -6.47 -12.72 -0.17
N ASP A 26 -7.72 -12.28 -0.11
CA ASP A 26 -8.38 -11.92 1.15
C ASP A 26 -8.37 -13.07 2.16
N ARG A 27 -8.70 -14.29 1.69
CA ARG A 27 -8.66 -15.50 2.53
C ARG A 27 -7.27 -15.77 3.08
N ILE A 28 -6.21 -15.67 2.26
CA ILE A 28 -4.82 -15.85 2.71
C ILE A 28 -4.47 -14.83 3.79
N VAL A 29 -4.80 -13.56 3.58
CA VAL A 29 -4.53 -12.49 4.55
C VAL A 29 -5.28 -12.74 5.85
N TYR A 30 -6.56 -13.10 5.79
CA TYR A 30 -7.38 -13.40 6.95
C TYR A 30 -6.82 -14.57 7.74
N GLU A 31 -6.64 -15.73 7.08
CA GLU A 31 -6.17 -16.97 7.72
C GLU A 31 -4.78 -16.80 8.34
N TYR A 32 -3.85 -16.16 7.62
CA TYR A 32 -2.52 -15.92 8.15
C TYR A 32 -2.55 -15.01 9.37
N THR A 33 -3.28 -13.92 9.31
CA THR A 33 -3.39 -12.93 10.40
C THR A 33 -3.99 -13.57 11.65
N VAL A 34 -5.11 -14.28 11.53
CA VAL A 34 -5.82 -14.90 12.65
C VAL A 34 -4.99 -16.04 13.26
N SER A 35 -4.30 -16.83 12.45
CA SER A 35 -3.43 -17.91 12.95
C SER A 35 -2.25 -17.42 13.79
N HIS A 36 -1.96 -16.12 13.77
CA HIS A 36 -0.91 -15.47 14.57
C HIS A 36 -1.46 -14.61 15.72
N ASP A 37 -2.68 -14.91 16.18
CA ASP A 37 -3.36 -14.17 17.26
C ASP A 37 -3.47 -12.67 17.00
N ALA A 38 -3.67 -12.28 15.72
CA ALA A 38 -3.82 -10.93 15.26
C ALA A 38 -5.16 -10.73 14.55
N THR A 39 -5.53 -9.47 14.29
CA THR A 39 -6.79 -9.12 13.64
C THR A 39 -6.51 -8.30 12.37
N PRO A 40 -7.14 -8.63 11.22
CA PRO A 40 -7.10 -7.77 10.04
C PRO A 40 -7.85 -6.46 10.34
N ALA A 41 -7.14 -5.35 10.31
CA ALA A 41 -7.72 -4.07 10.72
C ALA A 41 -8.77 -3.51 9.73
N CYS A 42 -8.65 -3.86 8.45
CA CYS A 42 -9.62 -3.43 7.42
C CYS A 42 -11.01 -4.03 7.61
N LEU A 43 -11.10 -5.25 8.17
CA LEU A 43 -12.37 -5.97 8.29
C LEU A 43 -13.33 -5.23 9.21
N ASN A 44 -14.48 -4.83 8.66
CA ASN A 44 -15.52 -4.02 9.31
C ASN A 44 -15.11 -2.57 9.64
N PHE A 45 -13.93 -2.12 9.23
CA PHE A 45 -13.53 -0.73 9.40
C PHE A 45 -14.38 0.15 8.47
N GLU A 46 -15.16 1.07 9.07
CA GLU A 46 -16.10 1.94 8.34
C GLU A 46 -17.01 1.20 7.35
N GLY A 47 -17.33 -0.05 7.65
CA GLY A 47 -18.19 -0.90 6.81
C GLY A 47 -17.47 -1.63 5.68
N PHE A 48 -16.12 -1.58 5.63
CA PHE A 48 -15.35 -2.34 4.64
C PHE A 48 -15.49 -3.85 4.90
N PRO A 49 -15.91 -4.66 3.90
CA PRO A 49 -16.36 -6.03 4.15
C PRO A 49 -15.26 -7.10 4.15
N LYS A 50 -14.01 -6.72 3.94
CA LYS A 50 -12.89 -7.63 3.68
C LYS A 50 -11.69 -7.35 4.57
N SER A 51 -10.75 -8.28 4.62
CA SER A 51 -9.56 -8.23 5.49
C SER A 51 -8.40 -7.44 4.91
N VAL A 52 -8.45 -7.13 3.62
CA VAL A 52 -7.36 -6.51 2.85
C VAL A 52 -7.95 -5.73 1.68
N CYS A 53 -7.24 -4.70 1.21
CA CYS A 53 -7.59 -4.07 -0.05
C CYS A 53 -6.80 -4.69 -1.21
N THR A 54 -7.46 -4.94 -2.35
CA THR A 54 -6.83 -5.49 -3.56
C THR A 54 -7.15 -4.60 -4.75
N SER A 55 -6.22 -3.74 -5.13
CA SER A 55 -6.43 -2.75 -6.19
C SER A 55 -5.75 -3.19 -7.48
N VAL A 56 -6.54 -3.70 -8.43
CA VAL A 56 -6.07 -4.27 -9.69
C VAL A 56 -6.08 -3.21 -10.79
N ASN A 57 -4.97 -3.07 -11.49
CA ASN A 57 -4.78 -2.19 -12.66
C ASN A 57 -5.23 -0.74 -12.42
N ASP A 58 -6.43 -0.37 -12.86
CA ASP A 58 -6.94 1.01 -12.86
C ASP A 58 -7.59 1.40 -11.51
N VAL A 59 -7.75 0.45 -10.60
CA VAL A 59 -8.23 0.74 -9.24
C VAL A 59 -7.09 1.39 -8.45
N ILE A 60 -7.28 2.65 -8.05
CA ILE A 60 -6.22 3.45 -7.40
C ILE A 60 -5.89 2.91 -6.01
N CYS A 61 -6.91 2.68 -5.17
CA CYS A 61 -6.80 2.13 -3.82
C CYS A 61 -8.15 1.58 -3.34
N HIS A 62 -8.16 0.92 -2.17
CA HIS A 62 -9.33 0.41 -1.47
C HIS A 62 -10.20 -0.55 -2.31
N GLY A 63 -9.60 -1.26 -3.28
CA GLY A 63 -10.28 -2.28 -4.06
C GLY A 63 -10.80 -3.40 -3.15
N ILE A 64 -12.09 -3.73 -3.29
CA ILE A 64 -12.75 -4.77 -2.48
C ILE A 64 -12.48 -6.14 -3.10
N PRO A 65 -11.88 -7.09 -2.38
CA PRO A 65 -11.72 -8.47 -2.83
C PRO A 65 -13.04 -9.12 -3.26
N SER A 66 -13.01 -9.81 -4.40
CA SER A 66 -14.17 -10.46 -5.01
C SER A 66 -13.78 -11.76 -5.73
N SER A 67 -14.67 -12.74 -5.72
CA SER A 67 -14.57 -13.95 -6.53
C SER A 67 -14.70 -13.68 -8.04
N ASP A 68 -15.29 -12.55 -8.42
CA ASP A 68 -15.48 -12.16 -9.82
C ASP A 68 -14.24 -11.50 -10.43
N VAL A 69 -13.29 -11.07 -9.60
CA VAL A 69 -12.05 -10.43 -10.02
C VAL A 69 -10.92 -11.46 -10.06
N VAL A 70 -10.70 -12.04 -11.24
CA VAL A 70 -9.65 -13.03 -11.49
C VAL A 70 -8.41 -12.35 -12.07
N LEU A 71 -7.25 -12.54 -11.44
CA LEU A 71 -5.96 -12.00 -11.87
C LEU A 71 -5.51 -12.63 -13.18
N LYS A 72 -5.10 -11.80 -14.14
CA LYS A 72 -4.72 -12.19 -15.50
C LYS A 72 -3.24 -11.95 -15.76
N ASN A 73 -2.73 -12.63 -16.77
CA ASN A 73 -1.39 -12.36 -17.29
C ASN A 73 -1.28 -10.90 -17.77
N GLY A 74 -0.30 -10.17 -17.25
CA GLY A 74 -0.11 -8.74 -17.53
C GLY A 74 -0.73 -7.79 -16.50
N ASP A 75 -1.45 -8.29 -15.50
CA ASP A 75 -2.01 -7.47 -14.44
C ASP A 75 -0.95 -7.01 -13.44
N ILE A 76 -1.23 -5.86 -12.85
CA ILE A 76 -0.59 -5.39 -11.62
C ILE A 76 -1.66 -5.30 -10.54
N VAL A 77 -1.32 -5.67 -9.31
CA VAL A 77 -2.23 -5.58 -8.16
C VAL A 77 -1.49 -5.05 -6.94
N ASN A 78 -2.03 -4.01 -6.33
CA ASN A 78 -1.60 -3.57 -5.01
C ASN A 78 -2.41 -4.34 -3.96
N VAL A 79 -1.71 -5.02 -3.07
CA VAL A 79 -2.30 -5.68 -1.89
C VAL A 79 -1.91 -4.85 -0.68
N ASP A 80 -2.90 -4.28 -0.02
CA ASP A 80 -2.75 -3.33 1.08
C ASP A 80 -3.35 -3.91 2.35
N ALA A 81 -2.46 -4.33 3.25
CA ALA A 81 -2.80 -5.07 4.46
C ALA A 81 -2.50 -4.24 5.71
N THR A 82 -3.45 -4.22 6.63
CA THR A 82 -3.28 -3.59 7.94
C THR A 82 -3.60 -4.60 9.03
N THR A 83 -2.67 -4.79 9.96
CA THR A 83 -2.74 -5.82 11.02
C THR A 83 -2.73 -5.19 12.39
N ILE A 84 -3.70 -5.57 13.24
CA ILE A 84 -3.69 -5.26 14.68
C ILE A 84 -3.07 -6.42 15.43
N TYR A 85 -2.01 -6.17 16.17
CA TYR A 85 -1.35 -7.16 17.01
C TYR A 85 -0.97 -6.58 18.37
N LYS A 86 -1.48 -7.18 19.44
CA LYS A 86 -1.26 -6.72 20.84
C LYS A 86 -1.59 -5.24 21.05
N GLY A 87 -2.66 -4.76 20.45
CA GLY A 87 -3.13 -3.37 20.57
C GLY A 87 -2.40 -2.35 19.70
N TYR A 88 -1.45 -2.78 18.85
CA TYR A 88 -0.75 -1.92 17.90
C TYR A 88 -1.12 -2.25 16.47
N VAL A 89 -1.11 -1.24 15.62
CA VAL A 89 -1.40 -1.35 14.19
C VAL A 89 -0.11 -1.36 13.38
N GLY A 90 -0.04 -2.21 12.37
CA GLY A 90 0.97 -2.18 11.32
C GLY A 90 0.29 -2.15 9.97
N ASP A 91 0.73 -1.23 9.11
CA ASP A 91 0.12 -0.94 7.83
C ASP A 91 1.20 -0.91 6.73
N ALA A 92 0.97 -1.63 5.65
CA ALA A 92 1.84 -1.64 4.49
C ALA A 92 1.17 -2.26 3.28
N SER A 93 1.57 -1.81 2.10
CA SER A 93 1.14 -2.41 0.84
C SER A 93 2.31 -2.94 0.02
N ARG A 94 1.99 -3.89 -0.87
CA ARG A 94 2.95 -4.43 -1.84
C ARG A 94 2.31 -4.54 -3.21
N MET A 95 3.05 -4.11 -4.24
CA MET A 95 2.65 -4.25 -5.62
C MET A 95 3.16 -5.57 -6.19
N PHE A 96 2.26 -6.35 -6.77
CA PHE A 96 2.58 -7.60 -7.49
C PHE A 96 2.36 -7.43 -8.98
N MET A 97 3.24 -8.03 -9.77
CA MET A 97 3.19 -8.03 -11.23
C MET A 97 2.99 -9.47 -11.71
N LEU A 98 1.89 -9.75 -12.42
CA LEU A 98 1.45 -11.10 -12.80
C LEU A 98 1.87 -11.44 -14.24
N GLY A 99 2.75 -12.43 -14.38
CA GLY A 99 3.19 -12.92 -15.69
C GLY A 99 3.91 -11.86 -16.55
N ASN A 100 3.50 -11.71 -17.80
CA ASN A 100 4.13 -10.79 -18.76
C ASN A 100 3.47 -9.41 -18.70
N VAL A 101 3.88 -8.60 -17.75
CA VAL A 101 3.36 -7.23 -17.57
C VAL A 101 3.87 -6.29 -18.66
N PRO A 102 3.01 -5.51 -19.33
CA PRO A 102 3.39 -4.53 -20.34
C PRO A 102 4.37 -3.46 -19.79
N ASN A 103 5.24 -2.94 -20.65
CA ASN A 103 6.31 -2.02 -20.25
C ASN A 103 5.78 -0.74 -19.58
N ASN A 104 4.66 -0.19 -20.02
CA ASN A 104 4.04 0.99 -19.41
C ASN A 104 3.67 0.75 -17.94
N ARG A 105 3.05 -0.39 -17.63
CA ARG A 105 2.71 -0.79 -16.25
C ARG A 105 3.95 -1.09 -15.43
N ARG A 106 4.91 -1.83 -16.00
CA ARG A 106 6.19 -2.13 -15.35
C ARG A 106 6.96 -0.86 -14.99
N ASN A 107 6.98 0.11 -15.91
CA ASN A 107 7.60 1.42 -15.67
C ASN A 107 6.87 2.18 -14.56
N LEU A 108 5.54 2.21 -14.56
CA LEU A 108 4.76 2.83 -13.49
C LEU A 108 5.12 2.25 -12.12
N VAL A 109 5.13 0.93 -12.00
CA VAL A 109 5.51 0.24 -10.74
C VAL A 109 6.94 0.60 -10.32
N GLY A 110 7.89 0.58 -11.26
CA GLY A 110 9.29 0.93 -10.98
C GLY A 110 9.47 2.39 -10.53
N ILE A 111 8.83 3.32 -11.20
CA ILE A 111 8.86 4.75 -10.85
C ILE A 111 8.19 5.00 -9.49
N THR A 112 7.04 4.35 -9.22
CA THR A 112 6.35 4.47 -7.93
C THR A 112 7.21 3.93 -6.78
N LYS A 113 7.87 2.79 -6.98
CA LYS A 113 8.81 2.23 -5.98
C LYS A 113 9.97 3.19 -5.68
N GLU A 114 10.51 3.85 -6.71
CA GLU A 114 11.55 4.85 -6.52
C GLU A 114 11.02 6.13 -5.86
N CYS A 115 9.76 6.53 -6.14
CA CYS A 115 9.10 7.62 -5.42
C CYS A 115 9.02 7.32 -3.92
N LEU A 116 8.58 6.12 -3.55
CA LEU A 116 8.53 5.66 -2.15
C LEU A 116 9.91 5.75 -1.50
N ARG A 117 10.95 5.20 -2.14
CA ARG A 117 12.32 5.22 -1.62
C ARG A 117 12.81 6.66 -1.38
N ARG A 118 12.49 7.60 -2.29
CA ARG A 118 12.84 9.02 -2.15
C ARG A 118 12.07 9.68 -1.03
N GLY A 119 10.78 9.39 -0.90
CA GLY A 119 9.96 9.83 0.24
C GLY A 119 10.58 9.41 1.56
N MET A 120 10.88 8.12 1.71
CA MET A 120 11.52 7.56 2.91
C MET A 120 12.87 8.22 3.24
N GLN A 121 13.71 8.48 2.23
CA GLN A 121 14.99 9.18 2.43
C GLN A 121 14.84 10.62 2.90
N ASN A 122 13.69 11.25 2.65
CA ASN A 122 13.37 12.59 3.13
C ASN A 122 12.57 12.59 4.45
N ALA A 123 12.13 11.44 4.93
CA ALA A 123 11.47 11.30 6.23
C ALA A 123 12.50 11.27 7.37
N VAL A 124 13.21 12.38 7.55
CA VAL A 124 14.24 12.52 8.58
C VAL A 124 13.75 13.55 9.61
N GLY A 125 13.31 13.04 10.76
CA GLY A 125 12.80 13.87 11.87
C GLY A 125 13.79 14.96 12.29
N TRP A 126 13.24 16.12 12.67
CA TRP A 126 13.98 17.32 13.10
C TRP A 126 14.90 17.96 12.05
N LYS A 127 14.90 17.42 10.83
CA LYS A 127 15.72 17.93 9.73
C LYS A 127 14.88 18.35 8.53
N ASN A 128 13.91 17.53 8.17
CA ASN A 128 13.05 17.73 6.99
C ASN A 128 11.59 17.89 7.41
N THR A 129 10.84 18.65 6.63
CA THR A 129 9.41 18.83 6.83
C THR A 129 8.59 17.78 6.05
N LEU A 130 7.31 17.65 6.36
CA LEU A 130 6.40 16.81 5.59
C LEU A 130 6.33 17.24 4.11
N GLY A 131 6.45 18.56 3.84
CA GLY A 131 6.51 19.08 2.48
C GLY A 131 7.76 18.63 1.70
N ASP A 132 8.87 18.34 2.37
CA ASP A 132 10.07 17.80 1.72
C ASP A 132 9.83 16.37 1.21
N ILE A 133 9.09 15.56 1.95
CA ILE A 133 8.68 14.20 1.54
C ILE A 133 7.84 14.30 0.26
N GLY A 134 6.76 15.09 0.29
CA GLY A 134 5.88 15.26 -0.86
C GLY A 134 6.59 15.87 -2.07
N ALA A 135 7.47 16.84 -1.85
CA ALA A 135 8.26 17.46 -2.92
C ALA A 135 9.22 16.47 -3.59
N ALA A 136 9.84 15.59 -2.82
CA ALA A 136 10.75 14.55 -3.33
C ALA A 136 10.01 13.54 -4.22
N ILE A 137 8.84 13.08 -3.79
CA ILE A 137 7.96 12.17 -4.53
C ILE A 137 7.46 12.86 -5.81
N GLN A 138 6.80 14.01 -5.68
CA GLN A 138 6.17 14.71 -6.79
C GLN A 138 7.15 15.13 -7.88
N SER A 139 8.32 15.66 -7.51
CA SER A 139 9.31 16.09 -8.49
C SER A 139 9.86 14.93 -9.31
N PHE A 140 10.06 13.77 -8.67
CA PHE A 140 10.55 12.58 -9.36
C PHE A 140 9.47 11.99 -10.29
N ALA A 141 8.24 11.84 -9.82
CA ALA A 141 7.12 11.35 -10.64
C ALA A 141 6.94 12.23 -11.90
N ARG A 142 6.89 13.56 -11.73
CA ARG A 142 6.73 14.52 -12.84
C ARG A 142 7.87 14.46 -13.85
N LYS A 143 9.12 14.30 -13.37
CA LYS A 143 10.29 14.16 -14.27
C LYS A 143 10.16 12.95 -15.20
N HIS A 144 9.40 11.92 -14.79
CA HIS A 144 9.18 10.70 -15.57
C HIS A 144 7.81 10.68 -16.27
N GLY A 145 7.10 11.83 -16.34
CA GLY A 145 5.85 11.96 -17.06
C GLY A 145 4.61 11.46 -16.30
N TYR A 146 4.72 11.22 -14.99
CA TYR A 146 3.60 10.80 -14.14
C TYR A 146 3.06 11.94 -13.29
N SER A 147 1.75 11.92 -13.05
CA SER A 147 1.10 12.74 -12.03
C SER A 147 1.03 12.01 -10.68
N VAL A 148 0.78 12.75 -9.61
CA VAL A 148 0.62 12.22 -8.26
C VAL A 148 -0.82 12.47 -7.81
N VAL A 149 -1.47 11.43 -7.30
CA VAL A 149 -2.81 11.52 -6.67
C VAL A 149 -2.71 12.45 -5.46
N ARG A 150 -3.67 13.36 -5.32
CA ARG A 150 -3.64 14.43 -4.30
C ARG A 150 -4.59 14.16 -3.14
N GLU A 151 -5.62 13.39 -3.42
CA GLU A 151 -6.73 13.10 -2.51
C GLU A 151 -6.35 12.09 -1.43
N PHE A 152 -5.30 11.30 -1.70
CA PHE A 152 -4.76 10.29 -0.79
C PHE A 152 -3.29 10.57 -0.46
N GLY A 153 -2.84 10.05 0.67
CA GLY A 153 -1.47 10.19 1.15
C GLY A 153 -1.15 9.16 2.22
N GLY A 154 0.03 9.25 2.80
CA GLY A 154 0.41 8.49 3.97
C GLY A 154 -0.14 9.13 5.24
N HIS A 155 0.00 8.43 6.34
CA HIS A 155 -0.50 8.86 7.65
C HIS A 155 0.33 8.26 8.79
N GLY A 156 0.19 8.80 9.98
CA GLY A 156 0.66 8.14 11.19
C GLY A 156 -0.12 6.85 11.43
N VAL A 157 0.52 5.89 12.07
CA VAL A 157 -0.06 4.61 12.47
C VAL A 157 0.56 4.15 13.78
N GLY A 158 -0.25 3.58 14.68
CA GLY A 158 0.27 3.13 15.97
C GLY A 158 -0.78 2.42 16.81
N LEU A 159 -1.60 3.17 17.53
CA LEU A 159 -2.72 2.65 18.31
C LEU A 159 -4.01 2.63 17.49
N SER A 160 -4.10 3.50 16.49
CA SER A 160 -5.20 3.55 15.52
C SER A 160 -4.69 3.26 14.11
N MET A 161 -5.60 2.89 13.20
CA MET A 161 -5.26 2.66 11.79
C MET A 161 -4.78 3.97 11.14
N HIS A 162 -5.47 5.08 11.39
CA HIS A 162 -5.11 6.39 10.89
C HIS A 162 -4.84 7.34 12.06
N GLU A 163 -3.64 7.88 12.10
CA GLU A 163 -3.19 8.87 13.08
C GLU A 163 -2.52 10.04 12.36
N ASP A 164 -2.48 11.20 13.03
CA ASP A 164 -1.65 12.30 12.57
C ASP A 164 -0.15 11.94 12.59
N PRO A 165 0.65 12.53 11.70
CA PRO A 165 0.28 13.50 10.68
C PRO A 165 -0.21 12.86 9.38
N PHE A 166 -1.04 13.59 8.62
CA PHE A 166 -1.26 13.25 7.20
C PHE A 166 -0.01 13.61 6.40
N VAL A 167 0.50 12.65 5.63
CA VAL A 167 1.71 12.78 4.81
C VAL A 167 1.35 12.84 3.34
N SER A 168 1.19 14.06 2.81
CA SER A 168 0.88 14.26 1.41
C SER A 168 2.03 13.82 0.49
N HIS A 169 1.71 13.17 -0.61
CA HIS A 169 2.67 12.81 -1.67
C HIS A 169 2.95 13.97 -2.65
N VAL A 170 2.35 15.13 -2.43
CA VAL A 170 2.65 16.39 -3.13
C VAL A 170 3.02 17.45 -2.10
N GLY A 171 3.98 18.31 -2.44
CA GLY A 171 4.42 19.30 -1.47
C GLY A 171 5.41 20.32 -2.02
N LYS A 172 5.72 21.29 -1.15
CA LYS A 172 6.76 22.28 -1.38
C LYS A 172 7.83 22.11 -0.31
N LYS A 173 9.09 22.14 -0.72
CA LYS A 173 10.23 22.04 0.22
C LYS A 173 10.15 23.06 1.34
N GLY A 174 10.47 22.62 2.55
CA GLY A 174 10.52 23.45 3.76
C GLY A 174 9.14 23.89 4.26
N THR A 175 8.06 23.23 3.88
CA THR A 175 6.70 23.54 4.35
C THR A 175 6.08 22.39 5.15
N GLY A 176 5.17 22.74 6.06
CA GLY A 176 4.51 21.78 6.94
C GLY A 176 5.31 21.50 8.21
N MET A 177 4.87 20.48 8.95
CA MET A 177 5.48 20.06 10.21
C MET A 177 6.89 19.48 9.99
N LEU A 178 7.77 19.64 10.97
CA LEU A 178 9.09 19.00 11.07
C LEU A 178 8.97 17.58 11.58
#